data_598120a4f2039083992cb9679ef7765f
#
_entry.id   598120a4f2039083992cb9679ef7765f
#
_cell.length_a   1.000
_cell.length_b   1.000
_cell.length_c   1.000
_cell.angle_alpha   90.00
_cell.angle_beta   90.00
_cell.angle_gamma   90.00
#
_symmetry.space_group_name_H-M   'P 1'
#
loop_
_entity.id
_entity.type
_entity.pdbx_description
1 polymer ?
#
loop_
_entity_poly.entity_id
_entity_poly.type
_entity_poly.pdbx_seq_one_letter_code
_entity_poly.pdbx_strand_id
1 'polypeptide(L)'
;RLCGGWLGQLGQEPSRELFIEHLVSIFDECRRVLKKSGTLWVNLGDSYSKLNKYNRPNDYPGRKNAYCLKELRVDLSAHRVPHKSLCNIPGLFAETMILRGWILRNEIIWYKPSVVPTPVKDRFTVDFEKVFFFTKAPKYDFRQQFEPYAESTCGRYERGFDVERAKGKGYREYGCPAGVKEINPKGRNKRTVWRITSENNHEMHY
;
A
#
# COMPACT_ATOMS: atom_id res chain seq x y z
N ARG A 1 -29.14 -12.95 13.30
CA ARG A 1 -29.77 -11.78 12.63
C ARG A 1 -30.12 -12.18 11.19
N LEU A 2 -31.31 -11.82 10.74
CA LEU A 2 -31.83 -12.16 9.40
C LEU A 2 -31.14 -11.42 8.24
N CYS A 3 -30.26 -10.43 8.53
CA CYS A 3 -29.63 -9.60 7.50
C CYS A 3 -28.25 -10.09 7.02
N GLY A 4 -27.68 -11.17 7.59
CA GLY A 4 -26.33 -11.65 7.24
C GLY A 4 -25.18 -10.70 7.54
N GLY A 5 -25.44 -9.56 8.20
CA GLY A 5 -24.41 -8.55 8.46
C GLY A 5 -23.38 -9.00 9.48
N TRP A 6 -22.14 -8.55 9.30
CA TRP A 6 -21.06 -8.75 10.25
C TRP A 6 -21.33 -8.01 11.56
N LEU A 7 -21.19 -8.72 12.70
CA LEU A 7 -21.36 -8.15 14.04
C LEU A 7 -19.98 -7.96 14.70
N GLY A 8 -19.23 -6.98 14.25
CA GLY A 8 -17.89 -6.67 14.79
C GLY A 8 -17.33 -5.39 14.18
N GLN A 9 -16.17 -4.97 14.68
CA GLN A 9 -15.41 -3.86 14.10
C GLN A 9 -14.58 -4.38 12.94
N LEU A 10 -14.41 -3.55 11.91
CA LEU A 10 -13.47 -3.81 10.82
C LEU A 10 -12.05 -3.99 11.40
N GLY A 11 -11.35 -5.05 10.98
CA GLY A 11 -10.06 -5.47 11.51
C GLY A 11 -10.13 -6.46 12.68
N GLN A 12 -11.35 -6.91 13.08
CA GLN A 12 -11.56 -7.95 14.09
C GLN A 12 -12.12 -9.24 13.49
N GLU A 13 -12.06 -9.37 12.18
CA GLU A 13 -12.51 -10.56 11.47
C GLU A 13 -11.67 -11.78 11.86
N PRO A 14 -12.26 -12.99 11.83
CA PRO A 14 -11.57 -14.22 12.19
C PRO A 14 -10.50 -14.64 11.16
N SER A 15 -10.56 -14.13 9.93
CA SER A 15 -9.58 -14.36 8.88
C SER A 15 -9.25 -13.08 8.13
N ARG A 16 -8.06 -13.04 7.52
CA ARG A 16 -7.63 -11.92 6.68
C ARG A 16 -8.46 -11.81 5.39
N GLU A 17 -8.89 -12.94 4.86
CA GLU A 17 -9.71 -13.02 3.65
C GLU A 17 -11.06 -12.33 3.89
N LEU A 18 -11.70 -12.61 5.02
CA LEU A 18 -12.96 -11.96 5.39
C LEU A 18 -12.76 -10.46 5.68
N PHE A 19 -11.65 -10.09 6.31
CA PHE A 19 -11.29 -8.68 6.49
C PHE A 19 -11.17 -7.96 5.15
N ILE A 20 -10.45 -8.56 4.17
CA ILE A 20 -10.30 -7.99 2.83
C ILE A 20 -11.64 -7.86 2.13
N GLU A 21 -12.51 -8.88 2.22
CA GLU A 21 -13.85 -8.82 1.58
C GLU A 21 -14.70 -7.69 2.17
N HIS A 22 -14.73 -7.54 3.50
CA HIS A 22 -15.43 -6.44 4.16
C HIS A 22 -14.83 -5.07 3.77
N LEU A 23 -13.51 -4.96 3.77
CA LEU A 23 -12.82 -3.73 3.41
C LEU A 23 -13.12 -3.33 1.96
N VAL A 24 -13.00 -4.27 1.03
CA VAL A 24 -13.23 -4.02 -0.39
C VAL A 24 -14.70 -3.68 -0.69
N SER A 25 -15.65 -4.27 0.04
CA SER A 25 -17.07 -3.92 -0.10
C SER A 25 -17.35 -2.44 0.18
N ILE A 26 -16.60 -1.84 1.11
CA ILE A 26 -16.66 -0.38 1.37
C ILE A 26 -16.15 0.38 0.15
N PHE A 27 -15.05 -0.08 -0.46
CA PHE A 27 -14.49 0.58 -1.64
C PHE A 27 -15.31 0.36 -2.91
N ASP A 28 -16.14 -0.69 -2.99
CA ASP A 28 -17.13 -0.83 -4.05
C ASP A 28 -18.15 0.32 -4.00
N GLU A 29 -18.60 0.70 -2.78
CA GLU A 29 -19.47 1.86 -2.61
C GLU A 29 -18.73 3.19 -2.89
N CYS A 30 -17.46 3.30 -2.51
CA CYS A 30 -16.64 4.44 -2.91
C CYS A 30 -16.54 4.53 -4.45
N ARG A 31 -16.38 3.40 -5.13
CA ARG A 31 -16.34 3.37 -6.59
C ARG A 31 -17.66 3.79 -7.22
N ARG A 32 -18.79 3.44 -6.62
CA ARG A 32 -20.11 3.83 -7.09
C ARG A 32 -20.28 5.36 -7.09
N VAL A 33 -19.85 6.04 -6.01
CA VAL A 33 -20.04 7.49 -5.84
C VAL A 33 -18.92 8.33 -6.46
N LEU A 34 -17.74 7.76 -6.68
CA LEU A 34 -16.60 8.47 -7.24
C LEU A 34 -16.88 8.89 -8.69
N LYS A 35 -16.49 10.11 -9.08
CA LYS A 35 -16.54 10.59 -10.47
C LYS A 35 -15.72 9.66 -11.39
N LYS A 36 -16.04 9.63 -12.69
CA LYS A 36 -15.29 8.83 -13.68
C LYS A 36 -13.80 9.21 -13.73
N SER A 37 -13.48 10.50 -13.61
CA SER A 37 -12.12 11.02 -13.56
C SER A 37 -11.48 11.00 -12.17
N GLY A 38 -12.21 10.51 -11.16
CA GLY A 38 -11.77 10.51 -9.77
C GLY A 38 -10.67 9.51 -9.48
N THR A 39 -9.89 9.80 -8.45
CA THR A 39 -8.80 8.97 -7.94
C THR A 39 -9.05 8.56 -6.50
N LEU A 40 -8.55 7.40 -6.12
CA LEU A 40 -8.63 6.86 -4.76
C LEU A 40 -7.22 6.58 -4.25
N TRP A 41 -6.94 7.05 -3.04
CA TRP A 41 -5.66 6.85 -2.36
C TRP A 41 -5.90 6.12 -1.06
N VAL A 42 -5.25 4.98 -0.87
CA VAL A 42 -5.46 4.13 0.31
C VAL A 42 -4.12 3.85 0.95
N ASN A 43 -3.95 4.28 2.20
CA ASN A 43 -2.83 3.87 3.03
C ASN A 43 -3.23 2.62 3.81
N LEU A 44 -2.43 1.57 3.73
CA LEU A 44 -2.69 0.31 4.40
C LEU A 44 -1.40 -0.32 4.91
N GLY A 45 -1.35 -0.53 6.23
CA GLY A 45 -0.28 -1.24 6.90
C GLY A 45 -0.47 -2.75 6.85
N ASP A 46 0.59 -3.49 7.15
CA ASP A 46 0.56 -4.94 7.26
C ASP A 46 0.79 -5.40 8.71
N SER A 47 0.51 -6.64 8.98
CA SER A 47 0.70 -7.24 10.29
C SER A 47 1.34 -8.64 10.19
N TYR A 48 1.81 -9.15 11.33
CA TYR A 48 2.37 -10.50 11.42
C TYR A 48 1.41 -11.43 12.13
N SER A 49 1.29 -12.65 11.59
CA SER A 49 0.52 -13.72 12.21
C SER A 49 1.12 -14.10 13.57
N LYS A 50 0.28 -14.08 14.60
CA LYS A 50 0.65 -14.50 15.97
C LYS A 50 -0.09 -15.79 16.31
N LEU A 51 0.58 -16.73 16.98
CA LEU A 51 -0.13 -17.79 17.66
C LEU A 51 -0.94 -17.15 18.79
N ASN A 52 -2.25 -17.16 18.64
CA ASN A 52 -3.12 -16.75 19.73
C ASN A 52 -3.08 -17.85 20.78
N LYS A 53 -2.34 -17.65 21.87
CA LYS A 53 -2.38 -18.53 23.06
C LYS A 53 -3.79 -18.59 23.68
N TYR A 54 -4.66 -17.68 23.28
CA TYR A 54 -6.01 -17.46 23.81
C TYR A 54 -7.13 -17.99 22.90
N ASN A 55 -6.86 -18.99 22.05
CA ASN A 55 -7.92 -19.66 21.30
C ASN A 55 -8.82 -20.56 22.21
N ARG A 56 -8.84 -20.31 23.51
CA ARG A 56 -9.86 -20.87 24.42
C ARG A 56 -11.02 -19.88 24.44
N PRO A 57 -12.25 -20.32 24.17
CA PRO A 57 -13.43 -19.48 24.15
C PRO A 57 -13.72 -18.74 25.48
N ASN A 58 -13.04 -19.11 26.57
CA ASN A 58 -13.33 -18.68 27.93
C ASN A 58 -12.30 -17.72 28.56
N ASP A 59 -11.20 -17.34 27.87
CA ASP A 59 -10.09 -16.63 28.50
C ASP A 59 -10.24 -15.09 28.51
N TYR A 60 -11.34 -14.54 28.03
CA TYR A 60 -11.66 -13.10 28.14
C TYR A 60 -12.89 -12.89 29.02
N PRO A 61 -12.72 -12.52 30.30
CA PRO A 61 -13.84 -12.07 31.14
C PRO A 61 -14.33 -10.72 30.59
N GLY A 62 -15.44 -10.74 29.86
CA GLY A 62 -16.07 -9.55 29.28
C GLY A 62 -16.52 -9.66 27.83
N ARG A 63 -16.03 -10.60 27.04
CA ARG A 63 -16.55 -10.87 25.70
C ARG A 63 -17.71 -11.86 25.72
N LYS A 64 -18.90 -11.35 26.06
CA LYS A 64 -20.17 -12.11 25.91
C LYS A 64 -20.54 -12.38 24.42
N ASN A 65 -19.68 -12.08 23.45
CA ASN A 65 -19.96 -12.17 22.02
C ASN A 65 -19.30 -13.37 21.31
N ALA A 66 -18.88 -14.40 22.07
CA ALA A 66 -18.41 -15.67 21.48
C ALA A 66 -19.50 -16.43 20.68
N TYR A 67 -20.74 -15.96 20.73
CA TYR A 67 -21.86 -16.58 20.01
C TYR A 67 -21.78 -16.49 18.48
N CYS A 68 -21.12 -15.46 17.93
CA CYS A 68 -21.06 -15.29 16.46
C CYS A 68 -20.12 -16.27 15.74
N LEU A 69 -19.12 -16.82 16.43
CA LEU A 69 -18.14 -17.71 15.78
C LEU A 69 -18.60 -19.15 15.70
N LYS A 70 -19.60 -19.57 16.50
CA LYS A 70 -20.14 -20.94 16.45
C LYS A 70 -21.08 -21.19 15.27
N GLU A 71 -21.73 -20.15 14.75
CA GLU A 71 -22.69 -20.26 13.64
C GLU A 71 -22.05 -20.15 12.27
N LEU A 72 -20.92 -19.46 12.15
CA LEU A 72 -20.07 -19.48 10.95
C LEU A 72 -19.15 -20.70 11.01
N ARG A 73 -19.62 -21.84 10.51
CA ARG A 73 -18.78 -23.04 10.20
C ARG A 73 -17.84 -22.73 9.03
N VAL A 74 -17.06 -21.66 9.12
CA VAL A 74 -15.98 -21.43 8.19
C VAL A 74 -14.82 -22.30 8.66
N ASP A 75 -14.43 -23.27 7.87
CA ASP A 75 -13.22 -24.02 8.09
C ASP A 75 -12.01 -23.10 7.90
N LEU A 76 -11.59 -22.49 9.00
CA LEU A 76 -10.44 -21.58 9.04
C LEU A 76 -9.10 -22.31 8.92
N SER A 77 -9.10 -23.65 8.89
CA SER A 77 -7.87 -24.46 8.88
C SER A 77 -7.11 -24.31 7.55
N ALA A 78 -7.84 -24.17 6.46
CA ALA A 78 -7.28 -24.08 5.11
C ALA A 78 -6.63 -22.71 4.79
N HIS A 79 -6.97 -21.65 5.54
CA HIS A 79 -6.53 -20.27 5.27
C HIS A 79 -5.65 -19.66 6.37
N ARG A 80 -5.09 -20.49 7.24
CA ARG A 80 -4.22 -20.00 8.30
C ARG A 80 -2.87 -19.56 7.76
N VAL A 81 -2.60 -18.28 7.91
CA VAL A 81 -1.25 -17.75 7.71
C VAL A 81 -0.30 -18.38 8.74
N PRO A 82 0.83 -18.99 8.35
CA PRO A 82 1.76 -19.59 9.27
C PRO A 82 2.18 -18.63 10.38
N HIS A 83 2.43 -19.18 11.58
CA HIS A 83 2.93 -18.37 12.70
C HIS A 83 4.20 -17.59 12.33
N LYS A 84 4.30 -16.35 12.74
CA LYS A 84 5.38 -15.38 12.41
C LYS A 84 5.40 -14.91 10.94
N SER A 85 4.54 -15.42 10.07
CA SER A 85 4.46 -14.93 8.71
C SER A 85 3.87 -13.53 8.65
N LEU A 86 4.34 -12.73 7.70
CA LEU A 86 3.67 -11.50 7.29
C LEU A 86 2.31 -11.88 6.70
N CYS A 87 1.25 -11.16 7.08
CA CYS A 87 -0.11 -11.45 6.62
C CYS A 87 -0.36 -11.05 5.17
N ASN A 88 0.47 -10.16 4.63
CA ASN A 88 0.37 -9.63 3.27
C ASN A 88 -1.00 -8.98 2.98
N ILE A 89 -1.54 -8.28 3.97
CA ILE A 89 -2.83 -7.58 3.88
C ILE A 89 -2.85 -6.58 2.71
N PRO A 90 -1.84 -5.69 2.56
CA PRO A 90 -1.83 -4.71 1.47
C PRO A 90 -1.79 -5.36 0.09
N GLY A 91 -1.06 -6.48 -0.07
CA GLY A 91 -0.98 -7.19 -1.34
C GLY A 91 -2.32 -7.82 -1.73
N LEU A 92 -2.97 -8.53 -0.80
CA LEU A 92 -4.29 -9.13 -1.01
C LEU A 92 -5.35 -8.06 -1.31
N PHE A 93 -5.30 -6.94 -0.58
CA PHE A 93 -6.20 -5.82 -0.82
C PHE A 93 -6.05 -5.28 -2.25
N ALA A 94 -4.81 -5.00 -2.67
CA ALA A 94 -4.55 -4.46 -4.01
C ALA A 94 -5.02 -5.41 -5.12
N GLU A 95 -4.75 -6.71 -4.98
CA GLU A 95 -5.20 -7.73 -5.93
C GLU A 95 -6.73 -7.81 -5.99
N THR A 96 -7.39 -7.86 -4.83
CA THR A 96 -8.86 -7.92 -4.77
C THR A 96 -9.50 -6.67 -5.37
N MET A 97 -8.94 -5.47 -5.13
CA MET A 97 -9.40 -4.23 -5.74
C MET A 97 -9.29 -4.27 -7.26
N ILE A 98 -8.20 -4.83 -7.81
CA ILE A 98 -8.04 -5.01 -9.26
C ILE A 98 -9.12 -5.95 -9.80
N LEU A 99 -9.38 -7.08 -9.13
CA LEU A 99 -10.43 -8.02 -9.52
C LEU A 99 -11.84 -7.40 -9.46
N ARG A 100 -12.07 -6.42 -8.58
CA ARG A 100 -13.31 -5.62 -8.51
C ARG A 100 -13.36 -4.47 -9.54
N GLY A 101 -12.39 -4.41 -10.46
CA GLY A 101 -12.36 -3.49 -11.60
C GLY A 101 -11.73 -2.12 -11.30
N TRP A 102 -11.00 -1.95 -10.20
CA TRP A 102 -10.16 -0.79 -10.00
C TRP A 102 -8.88 -0.89 -10.83
N ILE A 103 -8.36 0.23 -11.26
CA ILE A 103 -7.07 0.31 -11.97
C ILE A 103 -6.01 0.77 -10.96
N LEU A 104 -5.12 -0.12 -10.57
CA LEU A 104 -3.98 0.21 -9.73
C LEU A 104 -2.93 0.92 -10.59
N ARG A 105 -2.68 2.19 -10.30
CA ARG A 105 -1.71 3.02 -11.03
C ARG A 105 -0.32 2.97 -10.43
N ASN A 106 -0.23 3.03 -9.10
CA ASN A 106 1.02 2.94 -8.36
C ASN A 106 0.83 2.29 -7.00
N GLU A 107 1.84 1.58 -6.57
CA GLU A 107 2.14 1.25 -5.20
C GLU A 107 3.27 2.19 -4.75
N ILE A 108 3.00 2.97 -3.71
CA ILE A 108 3.91 3.99 -3.18
C ILE A 108 4.37 3.52 -1.82
N ILE A 109 5.66 3.61 -1.57
CA ILE A 109 6.26 3.31 -0.27
C ILE A 109 6.38 4.62 0.52
N TRP A 110 5.60 4.74 1.57
CA TRP A 110 5.80 5.79 2.56
C TRP A 110 6.87 5.35 3.54
N TYR A 111 8.10 5.76 3.28
CA TYR A 111 9.24 5.52 4.16
C TYR A 111 9.23 6.48 5.35
N LYS A 112 9.26 5.92 6.56
CA LYS A 112 9.25 6.62 7.84
C LYS A 112 10.66 6.58 8.44
N PRO A 113 11.46 7.66 8.39
CA PRO A 113 12.83 7.65 8.87
C PRO A 113 12.95 7.52 10.40
N SER A 114 11.88 7.84 11.13
CA SER A 114 11.82 7.80 12.60
C SER A 114 10.73 6.82 13.04
N VAL A 115 11.06 5.53 13.12
CA VAL A 115 10.18 4.51 13.66
C VAL A 115 10.63 4.05 15.03
N VAL A 116 9.70 3.64 15.88
CA VAL A 116 10.01 3.04 17.16
C VAL A 116 10.70 1.70 16.92
N PRO A 117 11.90 1.46 17.49
CA PRO A 117 12.58 0.18 17.35
C PRO A 117 11.72 -0.98 17.83
N THR A 118 11.67 -2.06 17.05
CA THR A 118 10.97 -3.28 17.47
C THR A 118 11.90 -4.15 18.33
N PRO A 119 11.43 -4.72 19.45
CA PRO A 119 12.24 -5.62 20.26
C PRO A 119 12.41 -7.01 19.63
N VAL A 120 11.77 -7.28 18.51
CA VAL A 120 11.82 -8.57 17.82
C VAL A 120 13.19 -8.76 17.15
N LYS A 121 13.86 -9.90 17.44
CA LYS A 121 15.26 -10.16 17.02
C LYS A 121 15.38 -11.05 15.77
N ASP A 122 14.28 -11.64 15.32
CA ASP A 122 14.25 -12.63 14.22
C ASP A 122 13.64 -12.10 12.92
N ARG A 123 13.54 -10.78 12.80
CA ARG A 123 13.11 -10.07 11.58
C ARG A 123 13.57 -8.62 11.59
N PHE A 124 13.57 -7.99 10.44
CA PHE A 124 13.86 -6.56 10.32
C PHE A 124 12.71 -5.69 10.86
N THR A 125 13.05 -4.49 11.32
CA THR A 125 12.06 -3.49 11.69
C THR A 125 11.39 -2.97 10.42
N VAL A 126 10.06 -2.92 10.42
CA VAL A 126 9.29 -2.35 9.30
C VAL A 126 9.25 -0.84 9.49
N ASP A 127 9.79 -0.12 8.53
CA ASP A 127 9.95 1.35 8.54
C ASP A 127 9.17 2.04 7.42
N PHE A 128 8.23 1.33 6.82
CA PHE A 128 7.39 1.86 5.74
C PHE A 128 5.94 1.39 5.84
N GLU A 129 5.07 2.13 5.18
CA GLU A 129 3.71 1.71 4.84
C GLU A 129 3.48 1.83 3.34
N LYS A 130 2.47 1.12 2.85
CA LYS A 130 2.08 1.16 1.45
C LYS A 130 0.92 2.12 1.25
N VAL A 131 1.04 2.97 0.23
CA VAL A 131 -0.03 3.84 -0.24
C VAL A 131 -0.36 3.44 -1.67
N PHE A 132 -1.59 2.99 -1.90
CA PHE A 132 -2.07 2.58 -3.21
C PHE A 132 -2.76 3.74 -3.90
N PHE A 133 -2.44 3.93 -5.16
CA PHE A 133 -3.09 4.89 -6.05
C PHE A 133 -3.95 4.15 -7.05
N PHE A 134 -5.27 4.26 -6.90
CA PHE A 134 -6.25 3.66 -7.79
C PHE A 134 -7.01 4.70 -8.59
N THR A 135 -7.51 4.27 -9.76
CA THR A 135 -8.43 5.06 -10.57
C THR A 135 -9.62 4.19 -11.00
N LYS A 136 -10.75 4.85 -11.22
CA LYS A 136 -11.99 4.19 -11.68
C LYS A 136 -11.97 3.92 -13.18
N ALA A 137 -11.27 4.75 -13.95
CA ALA A 137 -11.19 4.68 -15.40
C ALA A 137 -9.77 4.97 -15.89
N PRO A 138 -9.42 4.56 -17.14
CA PRO A 138 -8.11 4.85 -17.71
C PRO A 138 -7.81 6.34 -17.86
N LYS A 139 -8.84 7.16 -18.09
CA LYS A 139 -8.73 8.62 -18.15
C LYS A 139 -9.20 9.22 -16.82
N TYR A 140 -8.33 9.93 -16.12
CA TYR A 140 -8.56 10.49 -14.79
C TYR A 140 -7.83 11.81 -14.61
N ASP A 141 -8.19 12.57 -13.57
CA ASP A 141 -7.57 13.83 -13.22
C ASP A 141 -6.30 13.55 -12.40
N PHE A 142 -5.16 13.99 -12.92
CA PHE A 142 -3.86 13.85 -12.26
C PHE A 142 -3.00 15.08 -12.48
N ARG A 143 -2.58 15.71 -11.39
CA ARG A 143 -1.59 16.77 -11.44
C ARG A 143 -0.21 16.18 -11.28
N GLN A 144 0.57 16.18 -12.36
CA GLN A 144 1.94 15.70 -12.36
C GLN A 144 2.77 16.36 -11.27
N GLN A 145 3.47 15.55 -10.47
CA GLN A 145 4.36 15.98 -9.41
C GLN A 145 5.81 15.82 -9.85
N PHE A 146 6.66 16.75 -9.40
CA PHE A 146 8.07 16.79 -9.74
C PHE A 146 8.92 16.75 -8.47
N GLU A 147 10.14 16.27 -8.61
CA GLU A 147 11.19 16.32 -7.60
C GLU A 147 12.49 16.80 -8.24
N PRO A 148 13.43 17.38 -7.46
CA PRO A 148 14.71 17.83 -7.98
C PRO A 148 15.49 16.72 -8.66
N TYR A 149 16.28 17.06 -9.65
CA TYR A 149 17.29 16.15 -10.19
C TYR A 149 18.39 15.89 -9.18
N ALA A 150 19.05 14.73 -9.27
CA ALA A 150 20.28 14.49 -8.54
C ALA A 150 21.40 15.40 -9.08
N GLU A 151 22.30 15.85 -8.20
CA GLU A 151 23.45 16.69 -8.60
C GLU A 151 24.27 16.07 -9.73
N SER A 152 24.49 14.74 -9.68
CA SER A 152 25.16 14.01 -10.74
C SER A 152 24.47 14.12 -12.12
N THR A 153 23.14 14.27 -12.12
CA THR A 153 22.37 14.48 -13.34
C THR A 153 22.58 15.89 -13.86
N CYS A 154 22.48 16.89 -13.00
CA CYS A 154 22.74 18.29 -13.36
C CYS A 154 24.16 18.46 -13.94
N GLY A 155 25.19 17.98 -13.26
CA GLY A 155 26.55 18.04 -13.75
C GLY A 155 26.83 17.26 -15.04
N ARG A 156 26.01 16.26 -15.36
CA ARG A 156 26.08 15.55 -16.66
C ARG A 156 25.50 16.41 -17.78
N TYR A 157 24.41 17.12 -17.51
CA TYR A 157 23.81 18.02 -18.50
C TYR A 157 24.67 19.25 -18.75
N GLU A 158 25.30 19.82 -17.70
CA GLU A 158 26.22 20.97 -17.82
C GLU A 158 27.45 20.65 -18.68
N ARG A 159 27.99 19.42 -18.57
CA ARG A 159 29.14 18.96 -19.37
C ARG A 159 28.77 18.55 -20.81
N GLY A 160 27.47 18.53 -21.14
CA GLY A 160 26.97 18.04 -22.42
C GLY A 160 27.01 16.49 -22.52
N PHE A 161 26.21 15.98 -23.44
CA PHE A 161 26.18 14.55 -23.76
C PHE A 161 27.17 14.31 -24.92
N ASP A 162 28.26 13.57 -24.67
CA ASP A 162 29.15 13.11 -25.73
C ASP A 162 28.46 11.99 -26.52
N VAL A 163 27.75 12.41 -27.57
CA VAL A 163 26.99 11.52 -28.47
C VAL A 163 27.91 10.53 -29.21
N GLU A 164 29.14 10.92 -29.49
CA GLU A 164 30.13 10.08 -30.20
C GLU A 164 30.59 8.91 -29.31
N ARG A 165 30.81 9.15 -28.03
CA ARG A 165 31.19 8.13 -27.06
C ARG A 165 30.07 7.14 -26.78
N ALA A 166 28.80 7.57 -26.92
CA ALA A 166 27.62 6.72 -26.80
C ALA A 166 27.42 5.81 -28.02
N LYS A 167 27.78 6.25 -29.22
CA LYS A 167 27.67 5.48 -30.46
C LYS A 167 28.52 4.21 -30.45
N GLY A 168 29.63 4.18 -29.72
CA GLY A 168 30.56 3.04 -29.65
C GLY A 168 30.15 1.91 -28.70
N LYS A 169 29.13 2.09 -27.86
CA LYS A 169 28.75 1.15 -26.78
C LYS A 169 27.42 0.42 -26.96
N GLY A 170 26.96 0.22 -28.21
CA GLY A 170 25.79 -0.66 -28.47
C GLY A 170 24.42 -0.13 -28.00
N TYR A 171 24.33 1.12 -27.58
CA TYR A 171 23.07 1.74 -27.10
C TYR A 171 22.07 2.08 -28.22
N ARG A 172 22.26 1.52 -29.43
CA ARG A 172 21.37 1.78 -30.58
C ARG A 172 20.04 1.02 -30.55
N GLU A 173 19.91 -0.03 -29.76
CA GLU A 173 18.74 -0.92 -29.82
C GLU A 173 17.56 -0.48 -28.95
N TYR A 174 17.79 0.33 -27.94
CA TYR A 174 16.71 0.89 -27.11
C TYR A 174 16.67 2.40 -27.32
N GLY A 175 15.87 2.83 -28.30
CA GLY A 175 15.56 4.19 -28.70
C GLY A 175 15.68 5.25 -27.61
N CYS A 176 16.91 5.61 -27.23
CA CYS A 176 17.13 6.88 -26.57
C CYS A 176 16.84 7.95 -27.62
N PRO A 177 15.82 8.80 -27.43
CA PRO A 177 15.55 9.90 -28.33
C PRO A 177 16.84 10.71 -28.44
N ALA A 178 17.39 10.79 -29.64
CA ALA A 178 18.51 11.68 -29.92
C ALA A 178 18.09 13.09 -29.47
N GLY A 179 18.74 13.59 -28.39
CA GLY A 179 18.67 14.99 -28.03
C GLY A 179 17.55 15.42 -27.13
N VAL A 180 17.49 14.93 -25.88
CA VAL A 180 16.95 15.80 -24.83
C VAL A 180 18.01 16.86 -24.56
N LYS A 181 17.95 17.96 -25.34
CA LYS A 181 18.88 19.09 -25.20
C LYS A 181 18.64 19.91 -23.94
N GLU A 182 17.45 19.80 -23.35
CA GLU A 182 17.05 20.57 -22.18
C GLU A 182 16.38 19.69 -21.15
N ILE A 183 16.83 19.83 -19.90
CA ILE A 183 16.15 19.20 -18.77
C ILE A 183 14.90 19.99 -18.41
N ASN A 184 13.86 19.30 -17.96
CA ASN A 184 12.66 19.96 -17.50
C ASN A 184 13.00 20.89 -16.30
N PRO A 185 12.76 22.22 -16.38
CA PRO A 185 13.07 23.13 -15.28
C PRO A 185 12.32 22.84 -13.98
N LYS A 186 11.20 22.11 -14.07
CA LYS A 186 10.43 21.67 -12.88
C LYS A 186 11.05 20.47 -12.17
N GLY A 187 12.06 19.84 -12.75
CA GLY A 187 12.65 18.62 -12.21
C GLY A 187 12.17 17.36 -12.96
N ARG A 188 12.48 16.21 -12.37
CA ARG A 188 12.02 14.90 -12.86
C ARG A 188 10.69 14.50 -12.22
N ASN A 189 9.98 13.58 -12.84
CA ASN A 189 8.77 13.01 -12.26
C ASN A 189 9.04 12.44 -10.86
N LYS A 190 8.18 12.76 -9.91
CA LYS A 190 8.28 12.26 -8.53
C LYS A 190 8.20 10.74 -8.51
N ARG A 191 9.13 10.12 -7.79
CA ARG A 191 9.23 8.66 -7.65
C ARG A 191 8.28 8.13 -6.58
N THR A 192 8.17 6.80 -6.50
CA THR A 192 7.19 6.11 -5.65
C THR A 192 7.68 5.81 -4.23
N VAL A 193 8.93 6.14 -3.87
CA VAL A 193 9.39 6.07 -2.49
C VAL A 193 9.37 7.48 -1.90
N TRP A 194 8.47 7.69 -0.92
CA TRP A 194 8.28 9.00 -0.27
C TRP A 194 8.84 8.97 1.14
N ARG A 195 9.85 9.77 1.39
CA ARG A 195 10.39 9.99 2.72
C ARG A 195 9.58 11.09 3.39
N ILE A 196 8.72 10.71 4.35
CA ILE A 196 7.87 11.66 5.08
C ILE A 196 8.03 11.33 6.57
N THR A 197 8.55 12.30 7.32
CA THR A 197 8.70 12.19 8.79
C THR A 197 7.32 12.36 9.43
N SER A 198 7.02 11.54 10.44
CA SER A 198 5.84 11.75 11.29
C SER A 198 6.06 13.03 12.11
N GLU A 199 5.11 13.94 12.09
CA GLU A 199 5.11 15.07 13.01
C GLU A 199 4.61 14.60 14.37
N ASN A 200 5.35 14.96 15.43
CA ASN A 200 4.87 14.79 16.81
C ASN A 200 3.90 15.94 17.09
N ASN A 201 2.60 15.72 16.86
CA ASN A 201 1.60 16.68 17.32
C ASN A 201 1.49 16.61 18.83
N HIS A 202 2.16 17.52 19.53
CA HIS A 202 2.01 17.72 20.99
C HIS A 202 0.65 18.30 21.38
N GLU A 203 -0.21 18.66 20.44
CA GLU A 203 -1.50 19.33 20.67
C GLU A 203 -2.72 18.40 20.68
N MET A 204 -2.56 17.11 20.40
CA MET A 204 -3.67 16.16 20.50
C MET A 204 -3.72 15.50 21.89
N HIS A 205 -4.20 16.22 22.86
CA HIS A 205 -4.76 15.65 24.08
C HIS A 205 -6.27 15.46 23.87
N TYR A 206 -6.69 14.23 23.65
CA TYR A 206 -8.07 13.80 23.82
C TYR A 206 -8.20 13.06 25.15
#